data_c50fcbfad12767f8c72234c54de42255
#
_entry.id   c50fcbfad12767f8c72234c54de42255
#
_cell.length_a   1.000
_cell.length_b   1.000
_cell.length_c   1.000
_cell.angle_alpha   90.00
_cell.angle_beta   90.00
_cell.angle_gamma   90.00
#
_symmetry.space_group_name_H-M   'P 1'
#
loop_
_entity.id
_entity.type
_entity.pdbx_description
1 polymer ?
#
loop_
_entity_poly.entity_id
_entity_poly.type
_entity_poly.pdbx_seq_one_letter_code
_entity_poly.pdbx_strand_id
1 'polypeptide(L)'
;MNSAVIVAGGKGLRFGRDIPKQFYKLNGKEILSYSVSTFCKHPQIDEVVIVCHSDWIEHVKSKYPECIVTVGGKRRQDSSLNGVMTTSHKTEIVLIHDAARPFVSETIITDCLAVLENCDGSAPILDSPDSLIEWDGKSTFRINRSEIKIVQTPQCFQKKLILKVLSTDIEETDEIGMVLETFPDSRLEFIKGSSLNNKITTDLDLHYFNNLPD
;
A
#
# COMPACT_ATOMS: atom_id res chain seq x y z
N MET A 1 -17.06 -2.87 9.61
CA MET A 1 -15.74 -3.27 10.11
C MET A 1 -14.70 -2.95 9.04
N ASN A 2 -13.60 -2.28 9.44
CA ASN A 2 -12.52 -1.86 8.53
C ASN A 2 -11.24 -2.65 8.82
N SER A 3 -10.68 -3.29 7.81
CA SER A 3 -9.46 -4.09 7.97
C SER A 3 -8.33 -3.53 7.12
N ALA A 4 -7.16 -3.36 7.73
CA ALA A 4 -5.94 -2.98 7.02
C ALA A 4 -5.17 -4.23 6.58
N VAL A 5 -4.74 -4.27 5.32
CA VAL A 5 -3.89 -5.32 4.74
C VAL A 5 -2.53 -4.70 4.41
N ILE A 6 -1.51 -5.01 5.19
CA ILE A 6 -0.15 -4.51 4.99
C ILE A 6 0.64 -5.52 4.17
N VAL A 7 0.94 -5.15 2.92
CA VAL A 7 1.65 -6.03 1.97
C VAL A 7 3.15 -5.94 2.17
N ALA A 8 3.72 -6.98 2.78
CA ALA A 8 5.13 -7.12 3.13
C ALA A 8 5.80 -8.34 2.46
N GLY A 9 5.21 -8.90 1.37
CA GLY A 9 5.68 -10.13 0.70
C GLY A 9 6.88 -9.95 -0.24
N GLY A 10 7.27 -8.72 -0.55
CA GLY A 10 8.35 -8.45 -1.51
C GLY A 10 9.72 -8.91 -1.01
N LYS A 11 10.47 -9.62 -1.86
CA LYS A 11 11.83 -10.11 -1.56
C LYS A 11 12.90 -9.00 -1.52
N GLY A 12 12.55 -7.77 -1.91
CA GLY A 12 13.48 -6.63 -1.87
C GLY A 12 14.71 -6.75 -2.77
N LEU A 13 14.64 -7.50 -3.88
CA LEU A 13 15.78 -7.81 -4.76
C LEU A 13 16.57 -6.57 -5.21
N ARG A 14 15.91 -5.43 -5.37
CA ARG A 14 16.54 -4.15 -5.74
C ARG A 14 17.41 -3.53 -4.63
N PHE A 15 17.27 -4.02 -3.40
CA PHE A 15 18.04 -3.55 -2.25
C PHE A 15 19.41 -4.25 -2.12
N GLY A 16 19.65 -5.38 -2.85
CA GLY A 16 20.94 -6.07 -2.91
C GLY A 16 21.48 -6.61 -1.59
N ARG A 17 20.61 -6.84 -0.60
CA ARG A 17 21.01 -7.28 0.75
C ARG A 17 20.30 -8.59 1.15
N ASP A 18 20.77 -9.22 2.24
CA ASP A 18 20.38 -10.57 2.67
C ASP A 18 18.97 -10.70 3.25
N ILE A 19 18.34 -9.60 3.66
CA ILE A 19 16.99 -9.60 4.22
C ILE A 19 16.04 -8.69 3.43
N PRO A 20 14.72 -8.95 3.39
CA PRO A 20 13.75 -8.09 2.74
C PRO A 20 13.69 -6.70 3.37
N LYS A 21 13.57 -5.66 2.55
CA LYS A 21 13.69 -4.24 2.97
C LYS A 21 12.73 -3.84 4.09
N GLN A 22 11.55 -4.42 4.18
CA GLN A 22 10.56 -4.13 5.21
C GLN A 22 11.02 -4.49 6.64
N PHE A 23 12.06 -5.34 6.75
CA PHE A 23 12.69 -5.71 8.01
C PHE A 23 13.98 -4.96 8.30
N TYR A 24 14.41 -4.03 7.41
CA TYR A 24 15.50 -3.13 7.73
C TYR A 24 15.12 -2.17 8.84
N LYS A 25 16.16 -1.75 9.58
CA LYS A 25 15.98 -0.77 10.65
C LYS A 25 16.04 0.65 10.09
N LEU A 26 15.00 1.40 10.37
CA LEU A 26 14.88 2.84 10.21
C LEU A 26 14.80 3.43 11.63
N ASN A 27 15.77 4.25 12.04
CA ASN A 27 15.88 4.78 13.41
C ASN A 27 15.69 3.71 14.48
N GLY A 28 16.37 2.55 14.31
CA GLY A 28 16.37 1.44 15.27
C GLY A 28 15.15 0.51 15.23
N LYS A 29 14.09 0.84 14.49
CA LYS A 29 12.87 0.04 14.35
C LYS A 29 12.75 -0.51 12.92
N GLU A 30 12.18 -1.70 12.73
CA GLU A 30 11.91 -2.20 11.38
C GLU A 30 10.97 -1.28 10.62
N ILE A 31 11.20 -1.10 9.31
CA ILE A 31 10.34 -0.29 8.43
C ILE A 31 8.87 -0.71 8.58
N LEU A 32 8.58 -2.01 8.58
CA LEU A 32 7.23 -2.56 8.77
C LEU A 32 6.57 -2.07 10.06
N SER A 33 7.33 -1.91 11.15
CA SER A 33 6.76 -1.57 12.46
C SER A 33 6.09 -0.19 12.51
N TYR A 34 6.50 0.73 11.65
CA TYR A 34 5.90 2.07 11.60
C TYR A 34 4.46 2.00 11.11
N SER A 35 4.24 1.43 9.91
CA SER A 35 2.88 1.28 9.37
C SER A 35 2.01 0.39 10.25
N VAL A 36 2.52 -0.75 10.74
CA VAL A 36 1.77 -1.60 11.68
C VAL A 36 1.32 -0.80 12.90
N SER A 37 2.22 -0.04 13.53
CA SER A 37 1.88 0.77 14.70
C SER A 37 0.80 1.81 14.39
N THR A 38 0.85 2.47 13.22
CA THR A 38 -0.13 3.48 12.83
C THR A 38 -1.50 2.84 12.62
N PHE A 39 -1.57 1.73 11.88
CA PHE A 39 -2.87 1.06 11.62
C PHE A 39 -3.45 0.42 12.88
N CYS A 40 -2.65 -0.23 13.73
CA CYS A 40 -3.14 -0.84 14.97
C CYS A 40 -3.67 0.18 15.99
N LYS A 41 -3.18 1.42 15.96
CA LYS A 41 -3.62 2.48 16.87
C LYS A 41 -4.77 3.32 16.34
N HIS A 42 -5.06 3.21 15.04
CA HIS A 42 -6.07 4.05 14.41
C HIS A 42 -7.49 3.64 14.85
N PRO A 43 -8.32 4.58 15.38
CA PRO A 43 -9.60 4.24 16.01
C PRO A 43 -10.64 3.65 15.04
N GLN A 44 -10.49 3.86 13.74
CA GLN A 44 -11.41 3.34 12.73
C GLN A 44 -10.91 2.03 12.08
N ILE A 45 -9.80 1.46 12.54
CA ILE A 45 -9.27 0.18 12.05
C ILE A 45 -9.53 -0.89 13.10
N ASP A 46 -10.31 -1.89 12.75
CA ASP A 46 -10.72 -2.97 13.65
C ASP A 46 -9.77 -4.17 13.60
N GLU A 47 -9.05 -4.34 12.49
CA GLU A 47 -8.21 -5.50 12.24
C GLU A 47 -7.02 -5.13 11.35
N VAL A 48 -5.86 -5.71 11.63
CA VAL A 48 -4.66 -5.59 10.79
C VAL A 48 -4.18 -6.96 10.36
N VAL A 49 -4.07 -7.17 9.05
CA VAL A 49 -3.52 -8.37 8.42
C VAL A 49 -2.17 -8.03 7.81
N ILE A 50 -1.11 -8.74 8.19
CA ILE A 50 0.23 -8.61 7.61
C ILE A 50 0.47 -9.76 6.64
N VAL A 51 0.77 -9.42 5.40
CA VAL A 51 1.08 -10.41 4.34
C VAL A 51 2.58 -10.43 4.11
N CYS A 52 3.26 -11.53 4.45
CA CYS A 52 4.72 -11.62 4.31
C CYS A 52 5.16 -12.92 3.59
N HIS A 53 6.45 -13.00 3.23
CA HIS A 53 7.02 -14.23 2.67
C HIS A 53 7.01 -15.36 3.72
N SER A 54 6.87 -16.60 3.29
CA SER A 54 6.81 -17.79 4.16
C SER A 54 7.95 -17.86 5.19
N ASP A 55 9.16 -17.50 4.79
CA ASP A 55 10.35 -17.55 5.64
C ASP A 55 10.30 -16.56 6.83
N TRP A 56 9.38 -15.58 6.79
CA TRP A 56 9.25 -14.52 7.79
C TRP A 56 7.98 -14.62 8.63
N ILE A 57 7.15 -15.63 8.41
CA ILE A 57 5.88 -15.80 9.13
C ILE A 57 6.08 -15.85 10.65
N GLU A 58 7.00 -16.70 11.12
CA GLU A 58 7.23 -16.86 12.56
C GLU A 58 7.83 -15.60 13.20
N HIS A 59 8.73 -14.90 12.49
CA HIS A 59 9.26 -13.63 12.94
C HIS A 59 8.15 -12.59 13.10
N VAL A 60 7.29 -12.45 12.07
CA VAL A 60 6.21 -11.45 12.07
C VAL A 60 5.15 -11.78 13.12
N LYS A 61 4.73 -13.05 13.27
CA LYS A 61 3.79 -13.48 14.32
C LYS A 61 4.32 -13.21 15.73
N SER A 62 5.60 -13.52 15.96
CA SER A 62 6.22 -13.28 17.27
C SER A 62 6.30 -11.80 17.61
N LYS A 63 6.50 -10.95 16.60
CA LYS A 63 6.71 -9.52 16.79
C LYS A 63 5.42 -8.72 16.86
N TYR A 64 4.38 -9.16 16.16
CA TYR A 64 3.08 -8.49 16.06
C TYR A 64 1.94 -9.45 16.42
N PRO A 65 1.88 -9.91 17.69
CA PRO A 65 0.88 -10.92 18.12
C PRO A 65 -0.56 -10.41 18.05
N GLU A 66 -0.77 -9.09 17.98
CA GLU A 66 -2.07 -8.46 17.81
C GLU A 66 -2.56 -8.48 16.36
N CYS A 67 -1.69 -8.81 15.40
CA CYS A 67 -2.03 -8.84 13.98
C CYS A 67 -2.26 -10.26 13.47
N ILE A 68 -3.13 -10.39 12.47
CA ILE A 68 -3.26 -11.63 11.71
C ILE A 68 -2.12 -11.68 10.69
N VAL A 69 -1.45 -12.84 10.55
CA VAL A 69 -0.33 -13.00 9.62
C VAL A 69 -0.64 -14.08 8.61
N THR A 70 -0.48 -13.76 7.32
CA THR A 70 -0.69 -14.70 6.22
C THR A 70 0.46 -14.67 5.20
N VAL A 71 0.58 -15.74 4.41
CA VAL A 71 1.62 -15.86 3.38
C VAL A 71 1.22 -15.08 2.13
N GLY A 72 2.17 -14.34 1.56
CA GLY A 72 2.03 -13.68 0.26
C GLY A 72 2.05 -14.66 -0.91
N GLY A 73 1.66 -14.17 -2.07
CA GLY A 73 1.71 -14.90 -3.32
C GLY A 73 2.97 -14.60 -4.14
N LYS A 74 2.98 -15.07 -5.39
CA LYS A 74 4.10 -14.85 -6.32
C LYS A 74 4.18 -13.39 -6.79
N ARG A 75 3.03 -12.78 -7.07
CA ARG A 75 2.87 -11.37 -7.49
C ARG A 75 2.39 -10.53 -6.31
N ARG A 76 2.51 -9.19 -6.43
CA ARG A 76 1.95 -8.27 -5.45
C ARG A 76 0.43 -8.44 -5.33
N GLN A 77 -0.26 -8.56 -6.44
CA GLN A 77 -1.69 -8.84 -6.54
C GLN A 77 -2.10 -10.10 -5.75
N ASP A 78 -1.38 -11.21 -5.93
CA ASP A 78 -1.67 -12.47 -5.22
C ASP A 78 -1.50 -12.29 -3.71
N SER A 79 -0.53 -11.46 -3.29
CA SER A 79 -0.32 -11.12 -1.89
C SER A 79 -1.47 -10.27 -1.34
N SER A 80 -1.93 -9.27 -2.12
CA SER A 80 -3.11 -8.47 -1.76
C SER A 80 -4.35 -9.35 -1.64
N LEU A 81 -4.59 -10.26 -2.58
CA LEU A 81 -5.71 -11.20 -2.55
C LEU A 81 -5.67 -12.08 -1.30
N ASN A 82 -4.53 -12.70 -0.99
CA ASN A 82 -4.36 -13.53 0.19
C ASN A 82 -4.66 -12.74 1.48
N GLY A 83 -4.17 -11.50 1.55
CA GLY A 83 -4.44 -10.61 2.67
C GLY A 83 -5.93 -10.29 2.82
N VAL A 84 -6.59 -9.89 1.73
CA VAL A 84 -8.03 -9.55 1.73
C VAL A 84 -8.88 -10.78 2.08
N MET A 85 -8.55 -11.95 1.57
CA MET A 85 -9.24 -13.21 1.90
C MET A 85 -9.08 -13.61 3.37
N THR A 86 -7.97 -13.21 4.00
CA THR A 86 -7.67 -13.50 5.41
C THR A 86 -8.44 -12.59 6.37
N THR A 87 -8.93 -11.43 5.92
CA THR A 87 -9.71 -10.52 6.77
C THR A 87 -11.01 -11.16 7.22
N SER A 88 -11.52 -10.72 8.38
CA SER A 88 -12.79 -11.17 8.97
C SER A 88 -13.93 -11.18 7.96
N HIS A 89 -14.87 -12.13 8.12
CA HIS A 89 -16.12 -12.15 7.33
C HIS A 89 -17.00 -10.90 7.57
N LYS A 90 -16.79 -10.20 8.69
CA LYS A 90 -17.47 -8.93 9.02
C LYS A 90 -16.85 -7.71 8.37
N THR A 91 -15.70 -7.85 7.70
CA THR A 91 -15.03 -6.74 7.02
C THR A 91 -15.84 -6.25 5.83
N GLU A 92 -16.11 -4.98 5.82
CA GLU A 92 -16.81 -4.27 4.73
C GLU A 92 -15.83 -3.45 3.89
N ILE A 93 -14.90 -2.76 4.57
CA ILE A 93 -13.87 -1.92 3.95
C ILE A 93 -12.49 -2.55 4.17
N VAL A 94 -11.70 -2.54 3.12
CA VAL A 94 -10.29 -2.99 3.15
C VAL A 94 -9.38 -1.85 2.72
N LEU A 95 -8.33 -1.64 3.49
CA LEU A 95 -7.26 -0.69 3.20
C LEU A 95 -5.99 -1.48 2.86
N ILE A 96 -5.54 -1.44 1.61
CA ILE A 96 -4.32 -2.15 1.18
C ILE A 96 -3.15 -1.18 1.22
N HIS A 97 -2.11 -1.52 1.97
CA HIS A 97 -0.97 -0.65 2.22
C HIS A 97 0.38 -1.33 1.99
N ASP A 98 1.28 -0.63 1.32
CA ASP A 98 2.66 -1.10 1.13
C ASP A 98 3.46 -0.97 2.44
N ALA A 99 3.98 -2.08 2.97
CA ALA A 99 4.86 -2.09 4.15
C ALA A 99 6.11 -1.19 4.01
N ALA A 100 6.49 -0.87 2.78
CA ALA A 100 7.62 0.01 2.48
C ALA A 100 7.29 1.50 2.53
N ARG A 101 6.10 1.91 2.97
CA ARG A 101 5.70 3.30 3.25
C ARG A 101 5.51 3.48 4.75
N PRO A 102 6.59 3.68 5.51
CA PRO A 102 6.55 3.68 6.97
C PRO A 102 5.74 4.84 7.57
N PHE A 103 5.67 5.98 6.89
CA PHE A 103 5.15 7.23 7.44
C PHE A 103 3.76 7.60 6.93
N VAL A 104 2.88 6.60 6.76
CA VAL A 104 1.46 6.88 6.59
C VAL A 104 0.92 7.57 7.85
N SER A 105 0.21 8.69 7.69
CA SER A 105 -0.38 9.40 8.83
C SER A 105 -1.80 8.91 9.12
N GLU A 106 -2.24 9.11 10.38
CA GLU A 106 -3.63 8.86 10.78
C GLU A 106 -4.61 9.69 9.95
N THR A 107 -4.25 10.93 9.60
CA THR A 107 -5.06 11.79 8.75
C THR A 107 -5.32 11.17 7.37
N ILE A 108 -4.28 10.61 6.73
CA ILE A 108 -4.45 9.92 5.42
C ILE A 108 -5.43 8.76 5.54
N ILE A 109 -5.35 7.97 6.61
CA ILE A 109 -6.27 6.84 6.83
C ILE A 109 -7.70 7.36 7.02
N THR A 110 -7.88 8.36 7.89
CA THR A 110 -9.20 8.97 8.16
C THR A 110 -9.82 9.54 6.89
N ASP A 111 -9.06 10.32 6.12
CA ASP A 111 -9.56 10.98 4.91
C ASP A 111 -9.93 9.97 3.82
N CYS A 112 -9.12 8.91 3.63
CA CYS A 112 -9.47 7.83 2.71
C CYS A 112 -10.77 7.11 3.10
N LEU A 113 -10.98 6.86 4.40
CA LEU A 113 -12.22 6.22 4.88
C LEU A 113 -13.43 7.14 4.73
N ALA A 114 -13.28 8.44 4.99
CA ALA A 114 -14.38 9.39 4.96
C ALA A 114 -15.01 9.53 3.55
N VAL A 115 -14.20 9.49 2.49
CA VAL A 115 -14.72 9.64 1.12
C VAL A 115 -15.39 8.36 0.59
N LEU A 116 -15.12 7.18 1.19
CA LEU A 116 -15.69 5.90 0.76
C LEU A 116 -17.20 5.75 0.97
N GLU A 117 -17.83 6.62 1.75
CA GLU A 117 -19.29 6.63 1.89
C GLU A 117 -20.00 6.88 0.55
N ASN A 118 -19.31 7.54 -0.39
CA ASN A 118 -19.88 8.00 -1.65
C ASN A 118 -19.15 7.52 -2.91
N CYS A 119 -18.18 6.61 -2.78
CA CYS A 119 -17.39 6.10 -3.91
C CYS A 119 -17.01 4.62 -3.75
N ASP A 120 -16.47 4.04 -4.81
CA ASP A 120 -16.10 2.62 -4.88
C ASP A 120 -14.69 2.36 -4.34
N GLY A 121 -13.82 3.38 -4.40
CA GLY A 121 -12.46 3.30 -3.89
C GLY A 121 -11.83 4.67 -3.68
N SER A 122 -10.82 4.71 -2.82
CA SER A 122 -10.08 5.93 -2.52
C SER A 122 -8.58 5.66 -2.34
N ALA A 123 -7.77 6.68 -2.64
CA ALA A 123 -6.33 6.65 -2.42
C ALA A 123 -5.75 8.05 -2.22
N PRO A 124 -4.61 8.18 -1.50
CA PRO A 124 -3.87 9.44 -1.47
C PRO A 124 -3.08 9.63 -2.77
N ILE A 125 -3.06 10.87 -3.26
CA ILE A 125 -2.31 11.26 -4.45
C ILE A 125 -1.42 12.47 -4.22
N LEU A 126 -0.36 12.57 -5.03
CA LEU A 126 0.53 13.73 -5.11
C LEU A 126 0.62 14.23 -6.54
N ASP A 127 0.86 15.54 -6.69
CA ASP A 127 1.31 16.11 -7.94
C ASP A 127 2.76 15.68 -8.23
N SER A 128 3.09 15.45 -9.51
CA SER A 128 4.49 15.25 -9.88
C SER A 128 5.23 16.59 -9.82
N PRO A 129 6.35 16.70 -9.07
CA PRO A 129 7.18 17.89 -9.08
C PRO A 129 7.93 18.06 -10.41
N ASP A 130 8.19 16.95 -11.12
CA ASP A 130 9.00 16.91 -12.33
C ASP A 130 8.18 17.14 -13.58
N SER A 131 8.85 17.53 -14.67
CA SER A 131 8.28 17.55 -16.00
C SER A 131 8.15 16.11 -16.52
N LEU A 132 7.01 15.80 -17.14
CA LEU A 132 6.70 14.47 -17.65
C LEU A 132 6.56 14.49 -19.16
N ILE A 133 7.05 13.44 -19.78
CA ILE A 133 6.84 13.11 -21.19
C ILE A 133 6.39 11.64 -21.28
N GLU A 134 5.55 11.35 -22.25
CA GLU A 134 5.34 9.98 -22.70
C GLU A 134 6.35 9.63 -23.78
N TRP A 135 7.02 8.48 -23.66
CA TRP A 135 8.04 8.04 -24.59
C TRP A 135 7.97 6.52 -24.80
N ASP A 136 7.74 6.11 -26.03
CA ASP A 136 7.61 4.71 -26.42
C ASP A 136 8.93 4.08 -26.93
N GLY A 137 10.05 4.80 -26.80
CA GLY A 137 11.37 4.42 -27.32
C GLY A 137 11.67 5.02 -28.69
N LYS A 138 10.71 5.69 -29.35
CA LYS A 138 10.85 6.34 -30.68
C LYS A 138 10.22 7.72 -30.71
N SER A 139 8.99 7.83 -30.24
CA SER A 139 8.20 9.07 -30.27
C SER A 139 8.05 9.66 -28.89
N THR A 140 8.01 10.99 -28.83
CA THR A 140 7.85 11.72 -27.58
C THR A 140 6.55 12.53 -27.64
N PHE A 141 5.72 12.38 -26.60
CA PHE A 141 4.48 13.12 -26.47
C PHE A 141 4.50 13.97 -25.20
N ARG A 142 3.97 15.17 -25.31
CA ARG A 142 3.82 16.06 -24.17
C ARG A 142 2.66 15.60 -23.28
N ILE A 143 2.94 15.45 -22.00
CA ILE A 143 1.92 15.21 -20.97
C ILE A 143 1.60 16.53 -20.25
N ASN A 144 0.32 16.79 -20.02
CA ASN A 144 -0.10 17.85 -19.12
C ASN A 144 0.12 17.39 -17.66
N ARG A 145 1.20 17.84 -17.03
CA ARG A 145 1.56 17.44 -15.67
C ARG A 145 0.45 17.64 -14.65
N SER A 146 -0.43 18.62 -14.82
CA SER A 146 -1.52 18.89 -13.87
C SER A 146 -2.57 17.76 -13.84
N GLU A 147 -2.65 16.96 -14.88
CA GLU A 147 -3.58 15.82 -15.03
C GLU A 147 -2.98 14.50 -14.55
N ILE A 148 -1.67 14.45 -14.30
CA ILE A 148 -0.97 13.25 -13.86
C ILE A 148 -0.74 13.30 -12.35
N LYS A 149 -1.13 12.23 -11.67
CA LYS A 149 -0.98 12.10 -10.22
C LYS A 149 -0.15 10.88 -9.86
N ILE A 150 0.64 11.01 -8.80
CA ILE A 150 1.36 9.90 -8.19
C ILE A 150 0.44 9.28 -7.15
N VAL A 151 0.01 8.04 -7.38
CA VAL A 151 -0.86 7.31 -6.44
C VAL A 151 -0.02 6.69 -5.33
N GLN A 152 -0.49 6.87 -4.10
CA GLN A 152 0.13 6.27 -2.92
C GLN A 152 -0.78 5.18 -2.33
N THR A 153 -0.39 4.65 -1.17
CA THR A 153 -1.21 3.77 -0.35
C THR A 153 -1.38 4.37 1.06
N PRO A 154 -2.47 4.05 1.81
CA PRO A 154 -3.41 2.97 1.57
C PRO A 154 -4.33 3.22 0.37
N GLN A 155 -4.70 2.14 -0.33
CA GLN A 155 -5.76 2.13 -1.32
C GLN A 155 -6.96 1.41 -0.70
N CYS A 156 -8.08 2.10 -0.63
CA CYS A 156 -9.22 1.70 0.17
C CYS A 156 -10.42 1.36 -0.71
N PHE A 157 -11.09 0.25 -0.42
CA PHE A 157 -12.20 -0.25 -1.24
C PHE A 157 -13.23 -0.98 -0.39
N GLN A 158 -14.44 -1.10 -0.91
CA GLN A 158 -15.37 -2.11 -0.44
C GLN A 158 -14.79 -3.51 -0.68
N LYS A 159 -14.79 -4.37 0.35
CA LYS A 159 -14.21 -5.72 0.27
C LYS A 159 -14.77 -6.54 -0.89
N LYS A 160 -16.09 -6.43 -1.14
CA LYS A 160 -16.75 -7.17 -2.24
C LYS A 160 -16.22 -6.77 -3.62
N LEU A 161 -15.93 -5.49 -3.83
CA LEU A 161 -15.37 -4.98 -5.09
C LEU A 161 -13.95 -5.49 -5.28
N ILE A 162 -13.09 -5.23 -4.30
CA ILE A 162 -11.65 -5.54 -4.45
C ILE A 162 -11.38 -7.04 -4.56
N LEU A 163 -12.18 -7.90 -3.92
CA LEU A 163 -12.07 -9.34 -4.11
C LEU A 163 -12.34 -9.77 -5.55
N LYS A 164 -13.34 -9.17 -6.22
CA LYS A 164 -13.61 -9.44 -7.64
C LYS A 164 -12.44 -9.03 -8.52
N VAL A 165 -11.91 -7.83 -8.27
CA VAL A 165 -10.78 -7.27 -9.03
C VAL A 165 -9.52 -8.12 -8.86
N LEU A 166 -9.13 -8.42 -7.62
CA LEU A 166 -7.93 -9.22 -7.33
C LEU A 166 -8.01 -10.66 -7.83
N SER A 167 -9.22 -11.17 -8.11
CA SER A 167 -9.43 -12.51 -8.67
C SER A 167 -9.33 -12.57 -10.19
N THR A 168 -9.07 -11.44 -10.86
CA THR A 168 -8.83 -11.41 -12.32
C THR A 168 -7.37 -11.70 -12.65
N ASP A 169 -7.09 -12.00 -13.93
CA ASP A 169 -5.71 -12.15 -14.44
C ASP A 169 -5.09 -10.83 -14.95
N ILE A 170 -5.76 -9.70 -14.68
CA ILE A 170 -5.26 -8.37 -15.05
C ILE A 170 -4.01 -8.08 -14.23
N GLU A 171 -2.94 -7.67 -14.90
CA GLU A 171 -1.69 -7.26 -14.27
C GLU A 171 -1.56 -5.74 -14.31
N GLU A 172 -1.65 -5.12 -13.14
CA GLU A 172 -1.42 -3.71 -12.93
C GLU A 172 -0.44 -3.46 -11.77
N THR A 173 0.05 -2.24 -11.68
CA THR A 173 1.05 -1.87 -10.67
C THR A 173 0.48 -1.76 -9.27
N ASP A 174 -0.83 -1.49 -9.17
CA ASP A 174 -1.56 -1.31 -7.92
C ASP A 174 -3.06 -1.64 -8.07
N GLU A 175 -3.79 -1.56 -6.96
CA GLU A 175 -5.20 -1.91 -6.91
C GLU A 175 -6.10 -0.87 -7.61
N ILE A 176 -5.72 0.42 -7.59
CA ILE A 176 -6.45 1.49 -8.32
C ILE A 176 -6.41 1.22 -9.82
N GLY A 177 -5.24 0.91 -10.38
CA GLY A 177 -5.10 0.54 -11.80
C GLY A 177 -5.94 -0.67 -12.15
N MET A 178 -5.91 -1.71 -11.31
CA MET A 178 -6.72 -2.92 -11.51
C MET A 178 -8.23 -2.63 -11.51
N VAL A 179 -8.70 -1.76 -10.60
CA VAL A 179 -10.11 -1.37 -10.53
C VAL A 179 -10.52 -0.65 -11.79
N LEU A 180 -9.72 0.31 -12.27
CA LEU A 180 -10.01 1.08 -13.49
C LEU A 180 -10.05 0.19 -14.74
N GLU A 181 -9.16 -0.81 -14.82
CA GLU A 181 -9.13 -1.74 -15.94
C GLU A 181 -10.32 -2.74 -15.90
N THR A 182 -10.68 -3.20 -14.69
CA THR A 182 -11.77 -4.19 -14.52
C THR A 182 -13.16 -3.53 -14.61
N PHE A 183 -13.29 -2.34 -14.02
CA PHE A 183 -14.54 -1.59 -13.89
C PHE A 183 -14.31 -0.11 -14.23
N PRO A 184 -14.22 0.27 -15.52
CA PRO A 184 -13.88 1.63 -15.95
C PRO A 184 -14.83 2.73 -15.44
N ASP A 185 -16.08 2.38 -15.14
CA ASP A 185 -17.09 3.30 -14.62
C ASP A 185 -17.04 3.44 -13.08
N SER A 186 -16.07 2.82 -12.40
CA SER A 186 -15.93 2.92 -10.96
C SER A 186 -15.66 4.36 -10.54
N ARG A 187 -16.37 4.78 -9.50
CA ARG A 187 -16.21 6.08 -8.91
C ARG A 187 -15.09 6.06 -7.88
N LEU A 188 -13.95 6.63 -8.24
CA LEU A 188 -12.79 6.73 -7.38
C LEU A 188 -12.64 8.16 -6.87
N GLU A 189 -12.36 8.32 -5.59
CA GLU A 189 -12.08 9.61 -4.96
C GLU A 189 -10.65 9.64 -4.44
N PHE A 190 -9.99 10.77 -4.65
CA PHE A 190 -8.60 10.93 -4.28
C PHE A 190 -8.45 12.02 -3.22
N ILE A 191 -7.66 11.69 -2.20
CA ILE A 191 -7.33 12.63 -1.13
C ILE A 191 -5.90 13.14 -1.29
N LYS A 192 -5.56 14.23 -0.60
CA LYS A 192 -4.20 14.77 -0.59
C LYS A 192 -3.24 13.81 0.11
N GLY A 193 -2.25 13.32 -0.62
CA GLY A 193 -1.14 12.53 -0.10
C GLY A 193 -0.07 13.37 0.62
N SER A 194 1.01 12.70 1.01
CA SER A 194 2.14 13.33 1.68
C SER A 194 3.47 12.86 1.09
N SER A 195 4.42 13.76 0.92
CA SER A 195 5.80 13.42 0.53
C SER A 195 6.49 12.53 1.57
N LEU A 196 6.08 12.59 2.84
CA LEU A 196 6.55 11.68 3.88
C LEU A 196 6.02 10.25 3.69
N ASN A 197 4.85 10.09 3.07
CA ASN A 197 4.28 8.78 2.75
C ASN A 197 4.92 8.16 1.49
N ASN A 198 6.18 8.50 1.21
CA ASN A 198 6.93 7.93 0.11
C ASN A 198 7.37 6.49 0.39
N LYS A 199 7.47 5.72 -0.69
CA LYS A 199 7.88 4.31 -0.66
C LYS A 199 9.40 4.21 -0.63
N ILE A 200 9.96 3.56 0.39
CA ILE A 200 11.38 3.20 0.44
C ILE A 200 11.63 2.13 -0.63
N THR A 201 12.38 2.48 -1.67
CA THR A 201 12.69 1.61 -2.82
C THR A 201 14.16 1.37 -2.99
N THR A 202 15.01 2.28 -2.52
CA THR A 202 16.46 2.29 -2.63
C THR A 202 17.13 2.54 -1.28
N ASP A 203 18.44 2.27 -1.20
CA ASP A 203 19.25 2.64 -0.02
C ASP A 203 19.29 4.16 0.19
N LEU A 204 19.19 4.95 -0.88
CA LEU A 204 19.13 6.40 -0.78
C LEU A 204 17.86 6.86 -0.06
N ASP A 205 16.72 6.24 -0.37
CA ASP A 205 15.46 6.52 0.35
C ASP A 205 15.61 6.21 1.83
N LEU A 206 16.22 5.06 2.17
CA LEU A 206 16.45 4.68 3.56
C LEU A 206 17.36 5.68 4.28
N HIS A 207 18.44 6.13 3.61
CA HIS A 207 19.33 7.15 4.15
C HIS A 207 18.60 8.48 4.36
N TYR A 208 17.79 8.91 3.39
CA TYR A 208 16.98 10.13 3.51
C TYR A 208 16.06 10.08 4.73
N PHE A 209 15.30 8.99 4.88
CA PHE A 209 14.36 8.84 5.99
C PHE A 209 15.03 8.68 7.36
N ASN A 210 16.23 8.10 7.44
CA ASN A 210 17.02 8.03 8.69
C ASN A 210 17.53 9.41 9.18
N ASN A 211 17.57 10.40 8.28
CA ASN A 211 18.09 11.74 8.59
C ASN A 211 16.98 12.80 8.62
N LEU A 212 15.72 12.40 8.57
CA LEU A 212 14.62 13.33 8.83
C LEU A 212 14.68 13.78 10.29
N PRO A 213 14.51 15.09 10.55
CA PRO A 213 14.35 15.56 11.93
C PRO A 213 13.06 14.98 12.53
N ASP A 214 13.11 14.74 13.85
CA ASP A 214 11.96 14.30 14.66
C ASP A 214 10.81 15.32 14.65
#